data_15ab8a152158ed6d4275b023b0b2d2e9
#
_entry.id   15ab8a152158ed6d4275b023b0b2d2e9
#
_cell.length_a   1.000
_cell.length_b   1.000
_cell.length_c   1.000
_cell.angle_alpha   90.00
_cell.angle_beta   90.00
_cell.angle_gamma   90.00
#
_symmetry.space_group_name_H-M   'P 1'
#
loop_
_entity.id
_entity.type
_entity.pdbx_description
1 polymer ?
#
loop_
_entity_poly.entity_id
_entity_poly.type
_entity_poly.pdbx_seq_one_letter_code
_entity_poly.pdbx_strand_id
1 'polypeptide(L)'
;MNRTLVWFRRDLRISDHEPLYRAARRGAVIPVFVFDRALLLHPETGSGRVRFMLSCLKALDQDLRRKGGRLILRAGDPVDVLPRLVKETSAEGIYSYVDFERIYGRVRDARLNQALAEEGLKIRWFEPQGTTSALISYPQYRQLWHQQMRSPQVPTPQTINVPPDVPSDDLPKVEKLGHHQDAMVIPPGGTTEARKLLNLFFDRGKAESYYWQLSYPGTNATSGLSPYIKYGAISIRECAQRVWARQAEPHWANDKRVQRSSHQLISRLRWGSGFTQRFRYLPQLEVRSLYTPFESGPLESGPANTQFLQSALENGGWDYNLDHYEAWKAGQTGYPIVDAAARCLQETGGWLALNFRVRAIYASFLCNLIGMDWRYGALHFMRYLIDGDCPIDHYQWAQQAGVTHCLNKAWIRIYNPEQEAIDRCDPQGKFVHRWVPELRHLKPEQLGTPPKVKGYPAPILNYAEARARRAALIDELRFEIIHAPNIEPLITRLPEDVTPFGADLFPSDVRWAQQPIEALYPTALDLDSLEKPEFQMLRTWFIAHGSWLENPKRQQIAKQKNRQKRKEKQHDGQLSLLS
;
A
#
# COMPACT_ATOMS: atom_id res chain seq x y z
N MET A 1 -33.76 -6.31 24.84
CA MET A 1 -32.49 -6.99 24.49
C MET A 1 -31.58 -5.92 23.90
N ASN A 2 -30.37 -5.73 24.42
CA ASN A 2 -29.46 -4.69 23.94
C ASN A 2 -29.12 -4.92 22.47
N ARG A 3 -29.20 -3.89 21.64
CA ARG A 3 -28.85 -3.94 20.22
C ARG A 3 -27.57 -3.13 19.99
N THR A 4 -26.61 -3.68 19.22
CA THR A 4 -25.36 -3.01 18.88
C THR A 4 -25.11 -3.09 17.39
N LEU A 5 -24.87 -1.94 16.72
CA LEU A 5 -24.40 -1.94 15.35
C LEU A 5 -22.93 -2.36 15.31
N VAL A 6 -22.58 -3.22 14.38
CA VAL A 6 -21.17 -3.53 14.06
C VAL A 6 -20.92 -3.08 12.63
N TRP A 7 -20.20 -1.97 12.50
CA TRP A 7 -19.91 -1.38 11.20
C TRP A 7 -18.67 -2.00 10.58
N PHE A 8 -18.89 -2.83 9.57
CA PHE A 8 -17.84 -3.48 8.78
C PHE A 8 -17.33 -2.54 7.69
N ARG A 9 -16.02 -2.57 7.43
CA ARG A 9 -15.34 -1.81 6.37
C ARG A 9 -14.29 -2.65 5.66
N ARG A 10 -13.06 -2.71 6.17
CA ARG A 10 -11.95 -3.53 5.68
C ARG A 10 -11.63 -4.69 6.64
N ASP A 11 -12.65 -5.27 7.19
CA ASP A 11 -12.60 -6.32 8.22
C ASP A 11 -13.67 -7.39 7.96
N LEU A 12 -13.86 -7.75 6.66
CA LEU A 12 -14.95 -8.57 6.14
C LEU A 12 -14.82 -10.06 6.51
N ARG A 13 -14.87 -10.34 7.82
CA ARG A 13 -14.79 -11.69 8.40
C ARG A 13 -15.55 -11.76 9.72
N ILE A 14 -15.90 -12.99 10.17
CA ILE A 14 -16.51 -13.23 11.48
C ILE A 14 -15.52 -13.82 12.50
N SER A 15 -14.39 -14.37 12.04
CA SER A 15 -13.34 -14.94 12.90
C SER A 15 -12.31 -13.88 13.27
N ASP A 16 -11.77 -13.96 14.49
CA ASP A 16 -10.77 -13.02 15.01
C ASP A 16 -11.19 -11.54 14.83
N HIS A 17 -12.48 -11.26 15.16
CA HIS A 17 -13.12 -9.96 14.94
C HIS A 17 -13.67 -9.41 16.25
N GLU A 18 -12.91 -8.54 16.90
CA GLU A 18 -13.24 -8.09 18.26
C GLU A 18 -14.53 -7.28 18.35
N PRO A 19 -14.85 -6.29 17.47
CA PRO A 19 -16.13 -5.59 17.52
C PRO A 19 -17.32 -6.53 17.49
N LEU A 20 -17.32 -7.50 16.57
CA LEU A 20 -18.42 -8.48 16.45
C LEU A 20 -18.54 -9.37 17.68
N TYR A 21 -17.43 -9.89 18.19
CA TYR A 21 -17.41 -10.73 19.36
C TYR A 21 -17.95 -10.00 20.60
N ARG A 22 -17.50 -8.76 20.81
CA ARG A 22 -17.93 -7.94 21.95
C ARG A 22 -19.43 -7.59 21.84
N ALA A 23 -19.91 -7.27 20.64
CA ALA A 23 -21.31 -6.97 20.41
C ALA A 23 -22.18 -8.20 20.66
N ALA A 24 -21.83 -9.37 20.12
CA ALA A 24 -22.58 -10.62 20.28
C ALA A 24 -22.70 -11.08 21.74
N ARG A 25 -21.73 -10.75 22.58
CA ARG A 25 -21.81 -11.04 24.03
C ARG A 25 -22.74 -10.09 24.80
N ARG A 26 -23.12 -8.96 24.22
CA ARG A 26 -24.04 -7.99 24.87
C ARG A 26 -25.50 -8.21 24.51
N GLY A 27 -25.77 -8.81 23.36
CA GLY A 27 -27.15 -9.01 22.91
C GLY A 27 -27.28 -9.17 21.40
N ALA A 28 -28.32 -8.56 20.84
CA ALA A 28 -28.56 -8.57 19.42
C ALA A 28 -27.55 -7.70 18.67
N VAL A 29 -27.09 -8.19 17.53
CA VAL A 29 -26.08 -7.53 16.69
C VAL A 29 -26.71 -7.13 15.37
N ILE A 30 -26.38 -5.95 14.89
CA ILE A 30 -26.73 -5.46 13.56
C ILE A 30 -25.44 -5.28 12.76
N PRO A 31 -24.96 -6.35 12.06
CA PRO A 31 -23.80 -6.25 11.20
C PRO A 31 -24.15 -5.38 10.00
N VAL A 32 -23.50 -4.23 9.81
CA VAL A 32 -23.81 -3.29 8.74
C VAL A 32 -22.57 -3.00 7.90
N PHE A 33 -22.78 -2.92 6.58
CA PHE A 33 -21.82 -2.35 5.63
C PHE A 33 -22.50 -1.18 4.90
N VAL A 34 -21.80 -0.05 4.81
CA VAL A 34 -22.28 1.14 4.10
C VAL A 34 -21.45 1.32 2.83
N PHE A 35 -22.13 1.35 1.69
CA PHE A 35 -21.54 1.71 0.41
C PHE A 35 -21.27 3.22 0.39
N ASP A 36 -20.08 3.61 0.85
CA ASP A 36 -19.61 4.99 0.92
C ASP A 36 -19.24 5.48 -0.48
N ARG A 37 -20.06 6.36 -1.02
CA ARG A 37 -19.93 6.86 -2.39
C ARG A 37 -18.61 7.60 -2.61
N ALA A 38 -18.13 8.35 -1.63
CA ALA A 38 -16.88 9.10 -1.75
C ALA A 38 -15.67 8.18 -1.96
N LEU A 39 -15.62 7.03 -1.26
CA LEU A 39 -14.57 6.03 -1.46
C LEU A 39 -14.75 5.25 -2.77
N LEU A 40 -15.99 4.91 -3.12
CA LEU A 40 -16.26 4.11 -4.31
C LEU A 40 -15.99 4.90 -5.60
N LEU A 41 -16.32 6.19 -5.63
CA LEU A 41 -16.09 7.05 -6.79
C LEU A 41 -14.72 7.75 -6.79
N HIS A 42 -13.89 7.50 -5.79
CA HIS A 42 -12.53 8.05 -5.78
C HIS A 42 -11.78 7.63 -7.06
N PRO A 43 -11.04 8.55 -7.73
CA PRO A 43 -10.38 8.27 -9.01
C PRO A 43 -9.44 7.06 -9.01
N GLU A 44 -8.87 6.75 -7.86
CA GLU A 44 -8.01 5.57 -7.67
C GLU A 44 -8.78 4.27 -7.43
N THR A 45 -10.10 4.32 -7.30
CA THR A 45 -10.91 3.12 -7.07
C THR A 45 -11.35 2.53 -8.41
N GLY A 46 -10.81 1.35 -8.74
CA GLY A 46 -11.15 0.66 -9.99
C GLY A 46 -12.19 -0.45 -9.83
N SER A 47 -12.83 -0.80 -10.93
CA SER A 47 -13.87 -1.83 -11.03
C SER A 47 -13.42 -3.17 -10.42
N GLY A 48 -12.22 -3.65 -10.73
CA GLY A 48 -11.70 -4.92 -10.23
C GLY A 48 -11.72 -5.00 -8.71
N ARG A 49 -11.30 -3.92 -8.02
CA ARG A 49 -11.31 -3.84 -6.56
C ARG A 49 -12.71 -3.83 -5.98
N VAL A 50 -13.64 -3.09 -6.60
CA VAL A 50 -15.05 -3.04 -6.16
C VAL A 50 -15.72 -4.41 -6.35
N ARG A 51 -15.47 -5.09 -7.47
CA ARG A 51 -15.98 -6.45 -7.72
C ARG A 51 -15.44 -7.46 -6.70
N PHE A 52 -14.16 -7.36 -6.31
CA PHE A 52 -13.60 -8.20 -5.26
C PHE A 52 -14.22 -7.90 -3.89
N MET A 53 -14.44 -6.63 -3.56
CA MET A 53 -15.17 -6.21 -2.35
C MET A 53 -16.58 -6.83 -2.31
N LEU A 54 -17.35 -6.75 -3.39
CA LEU A 54 -18.69 -7.34 -3.48
C LEU A 54 -18.65 -8.86 -3.27
N SER A 55 -17.64 -9.53 -3.82
CA SER A 55 -17.41 -10.96 -3.59
C SER A 55 -17.12 -11.27 -2.11
N CYS A 56 -16.34 -10.42 -1.42
CA CYS A 56 -16.09 -10.57 0.01
C CYS A 56 -17.35 -10.31 0.85
N LEU A 57 -18.17 -9.32 0.49
CA LEU A 57 -19.45 -9.04 1.20
C LEU A 57 -20.42 -10.19 1.06
N LYS A 58 -20.53 -10.78 -0.14
CA LYS A 58 -21.35 -11.98 -0.35
C LYS A 58 -20.88 -13.16 0.53
N ALA A 59 -19.57 -13.37 0.63
CA ALA A 59 -19.02 -14.41 1.48
C ALA A 59 -19.24 -14.12 2.97
N LEU A 60 -19.10 -12.85 3.41
CA LEU A 60 -19.38 -12.44 4.78
C LEU A 60 -20.85 -12.67 5.16
N ASP A 61 -21.80 -12.32 4.29
CA ASP A 61 -23.23 -12.59 4.55
C ASP A 61 -23.50 -14.09 4.70
N GLN A 62 -22.89 -14.93 3.87
CA GLN A 62 -23.00 -16.40 4.01
C GLN A 62 -22.42 -16.89 5.34
N ASP A 63 -21.28 -16.34 5.79
CA ASP A 63 -20.66 -16.69 7.07
C ASP A 63 -21.55 -16.26 8.25
N LEU A 64 -22.15 -15.07 8.18
CA LEU A 64 -23.11 -14.57 9.18
C LEU A 64 -24.37 -15.45 9.23
N ARG A 65 -24.93 -15.84 8.06
CA ARG A 65 -26.13 -16.72 7.99
C ARG A 65 -25.88 -18.08 8.62
N ARG A 66 -24.68 -18.67 8.45
CA ARG A 66 -24.32 -19.93 9.13
C ARG A 66 -24.29 -19.79 10.66
N LYS A 67 -24.26 -18.56 11.18
CA LYS A 67 -24.31 -18.24 12.61
C LYS A 67 -25.69 -17.71 13.07
N GLY A 68 -26.72 -17.79 12.21
CA GLY A 68 -28.06 -17.30 12.50
C GLY A 68 -28.29 -15.81 12.23
N GLY A 69 -27.26 -15.11 11.72
CA GLY A 69 -27.31 -13.69 11.41
C GLY A 69 -27.49 -13.40 9.93
N ARG A 70 -27.30 -12.15 9.56
CA ARG A 70 -27.21 -11.64 8.18
C ARG A 70 -26.51 -10.30 8.13
N LEU A 71 -26.00 -9.93 6.96
CA LEU A 71 -25.42 -8.61 6.74
C LEU A 71 -26.52 -7.61 6.35
N ILE A 72 -26.49 -6.44 6.97
CA ILE A 72 -27.34 -5.29 6.61
C ILE A 72 -26.55 -4.40 5.68
N LEU A 73 -27.08 -4.14 4.51
CA LEU A 73 -26.47 -3.26 3.50
C LEU A 73 -27.19 -1.93 3.47
N ARG A 74 -26.43 -0.84 3.37
CA ARG A 74 -26.89 0.52 3.18
C ARG A 74 -26.01 1.24 2.18
N ALA A 75 -26.57 2.24 1.49
CA ALA A 75 -25.82 3.13 0.62
C ALA A 75 -25.98 4.58 1.09
N GLY A 76 -24.90 5.36 0.98
CA GLY A 76 -24.89 6.79 1.33
C GLY A 76 -23.67 7.21 2.13
N ASP A 77 -23.72 8.44 2.66
CA ASP A 77 -22.68 8.92 3.58
C ASP A 77 -22.84 8.22 4.94
N PRO A 78 -21.79 7.54 5.43
CA PRO A 78 -21.84 6.91 6.75
C PRO A 78 -22.18 7.87 7.91
N VAL A 79 -21.86 9.18 7.76
CA VAL A 79 -22.14 10.20 8.76
C VAL A 79 -23.67 10.41 8.93
N ASP A 80 -24.43 10.24 7.85
CA ASP A 80 -25.89 10.34 7.88
C ASP A 80 -26.58 9.00 8.13
N VAL A 81 -26.03 7.94 7.48
CA VAL A 81 -26.65 6.61 7.48
C VAL A 81 -26.59 5.95 8.85
N LEU A 82 -25.43 6.02 9.51
CA LEU A 82 -25.22 5.28 10.76
C LEU A 82 -26.00 5.85 11.94
N PRO A 83 -26.05 7.17 12.21
CA PRO A 83 -26.89 7.72 13.27
C PRO A 83 -28.39 7.40 13.05
N ARG A 84 -28.87 7.52 11.81
CA ARG A 84 -30.24 7.16 11.46
C ARG A 84 -30.53 5.68 11.72
N LEU A 85 -29.65 4.79 11.31
CA LEU A 85 -29.78 3.35 11.55
C LEU A 85 -29.77 3.00 13.05
N VAL A 86 -28.97 3.71 13.87
CA VAL A 86 -28.98 3.55 15.33
C VAL A 86 -30.38 3.89 15.88
N LYS A 87 -30.98 4.99 15.44
CA LYS A 87 -32.35 5.38 15.86
C LYS A 87 -33.40 4.39 15.38
N GLU A 88 -33.40 4.02 14.08
CA GLU A 88 -34.35 3.09 13.48
C GLU A 88 -34.35 1.74 14.19
N THR A 89 -33.20 1.30 14.65
CA THR A 89 -33.04 0.00 15.29
C THR A 89 -33.05 0.04 16.81
N SER A 90 -33.14 1.22 17.40
CA SER A 90 -32.98 1.45 18.84
C SER A 90 -31.69 0.80 19.40
N ALA A 91 -30.61 0.91 18.64
CA ALA A 91 -29.32 0.40 19.07
C ALA A 91 -28.67 1.33 20.11
N GLU A 92 -27.90 0.76 21.05
CA GLU A 92 -27.20 1.51 22.10
C GLU A 92 -25.95 2.24 21.59
N GLY A 93 -25.44 1.86 20.42
CA GLY A 93 -24.25 2.45 19.84
C GLY A 93 -23.65 1.58 18.73
N ILE A 94 -22.49 2.01 18.28
CA ILE A 94 -21.77 1.42 17.16
C ILE A 94 -20.42 0.87 17.63
N TYR A 95 -20.04 -0.29 17.13
CA TYR A 95 -18.71 -0.87 17.29
C TYR A 95 -18.04 -0.98 15.92
N SER A 96 -16.80 -0.50 15.79
CA SER A 96 -16.00 -0.58 14.56
C SER A 96 -14.51 -0.57 14.86
N TYR A 97 -13.69 -1.07 13.94
CA TYR A 97 -12.24 -0.82 13.99
C TYR A 97 -11.92 0.62 13.57
N VAL A 98 -10.81 1.17 14.03
CA VAL A 98 -10.22 2.39 13.44
C VAL A 98 -9.80 2.06 11.99
N ASP A 99 -10.03 2.99 11.07
CA ASP A 99 -9.66 2.83 9.68
C ASP A 99 -8.59 3.82 9.25
N PHE A 100 -7.70 3.37 8.39
CA PHE A 100 -6.60 4.15 7.81
C PHE A 100 -6.66 4.14 6.28
N GLU A 101 -7.82 4.01 5.70
CA GLU A 101 -7.92 3.87 4.25
C GLU A 101 -7.39 5.09 3.51
N ARG A 102 -7.76 6.30 3.97
CA ARG A 102 -7.39 7.59 3.39
C ARG A 102 -7.51 8.69 4.44
N ILE A 103 -7.02 9.89 4.13
CA ILE A 103 -7.36 11.11 4.88
C ILE A 103 -8.88 11.25 4.98
N TYR A 104 -9.58 11.08 3.86
CA TYR A 104 -11.06 11.08 3.84
C TYR A 104 -11.67 10.18 4.92
N GLY A 105 -11.20 8.96 5.08
CA GLY A 105 -11.74 8.03 6.08
C GLY A 105 -11.65 8.57 7.50
N ARG A 106 -10.60 9.34 7.79
CA ARG A 106 -10.40 9.98 9.10
C ARG A 106 -11.35 11.15 9.31
N VAL A 107 -11.51 11.98 8.29
CA VAL A 107 -12.47 13.10 8.30
C VAL A 107 -13.88 12.60 8.51
N ARG A 108 -14.27 11.59 7.75
CA ARG A 108 -15.57 10.92 7.89
C ARG A 108 -15.79 10.39 9.30
N ASP A 109 -14.81 9.69 9.85
CA ASP A 109 -14.91 9.09 11.19
C ASP A 109 -15.03 10.15 12.29
N ALA A 110 -14.38 11.31 12.12
CA ALA A 110 -14.56 12.45 13.02
C ALA A 110 -15.94 13.08 12.96
N ARG A 111 -16.41 13.33 11.74
CA ARG A 111 -17.77 13.86 11.54
C ARG A 111 -18.82 12.92 12.12
N LEU A 112 -18.60 11.61 11.95
CA LEU A 112 -19.48 10.61 12.56
C LEU A 112 -19.43 10.68 14.09
N ASN A 113 -18.25 10.83 14.70
CA ASN A 113 -18.14 11.03 16.15
C ASN A 113 -18.95 12.26 16.61
N GLN A 114 -18.81 13.38 15.89
CA GLN A 114 -19.52 14.61 16.21
C GLN A 114 -21.05 14.42 16.07
N ALA A 115 -21.52 13.92 14.92
CA ALA A 115 -22.93 13.68 14.67
C ALA A 115 -23.58 12.74 15.71
N LEU A 116 -22.86 11.69 16.11
CA LEU A 116 -23.33 10.80 17.16
C LEU A 116 -23.36 11.48 18.53
N ALA A 117 -22.36 12.29 18.88
CA ALA A 117 -22.27 13.00 20.15
C ALA A 117 -23.42 14.04 20.30
N GLU A 118 -23.77 14.75 19.24
CA GLU A 118 -24.90 15.70 19.20
C GLU A 118 -26.24 15.00 19.52
N GLU A 119 -26.34 13.71 19.22
CA GLU A 119 -27.51 12.88 19.48
C GLU A 119 -27.40 12.06 20.78
N GLY A 120 -26.35 12.27 21.59
CA GLY A 120 -26.10 11.50 22.81
C GLY A 120 -25.70 10.04 22.57
N LEU A 121 -25.38 9.70 21.33
CA LEU A 121 -24.96 8.37 20.91
C LEU A 121 -23.43 8.23 20.92
N LYS A 122 -22.93 6.99 20.91
CA LYS A 122 -21.48 6.73 20.95
C LYS A 122 -21.09 5.65 19.95
N ILE A 123 -19.90 5.83 19.36
CA ILE A 123 -19.19 4.78 18.66
C ILE A 123 -17.98 4.32 19.51
N ARG A 124 -17.78 3.02 19.59
CA ARG A 124 -16.59 2.42 20.20
C ARG A 124 -15.65 1.96 19.10
N TRP A 125 -14.50 2.61 19.06
CA TRP A 125 -13.41 2.28 18.17
C TRP A 125 -12.52 1.20 18.76
N PHE A 126 -12.13 0.23 17.96
CA PHE A 126 -11.18 -0.81 18.29
C PHE A 126 -9.93 -0.64 17.47
N GLU A 127 -8.77 -0.88 18.07
CA GLU A 127 -7.50 -0.80 17.36
C GLU A 127 -7.34 -2.02 16.45
N PRO A 128 -7.07 -1.83 15.13
CA PRO A 128 -6.83 -2.95 14.23
C PRO A 128 -5.51 -3.64 14.56
N GLN A 129 -5.43 -4.92 14.21
CA GLN A 129 -4.25 -5.73 14.46
C GLN A 129 -3.04 -5.19 13.69
N GLY A 130 -1.89 -5.18 14.34
CA GLY A 130 -0.64 -4.71 13.76
C GLY A 130 -0.45 -3.20 13.82
N THR A 131 -1.37 -2.46 14.47
CA THR A 131 -1.24 -1.02 14.72
C THR A 131 -1.36 -0.68 16.20
N THR A 132 -1.04 0.54 16.57
CA THR A 132 -1.17 1.09 17.92
C THR A 132 -1.35 2.59 17.88
N SER A 133 -2.12 3.13 18.85
CA SER A 133 -2.20 4.57 19.09
C SER A 133 -1.00 5.11 19.88
N ALA A 134 -0.22 4.24 20.52
CA ALA A 134 0.95 4.65 21.27
C ALA A 134 2.09 5.11 20.35
N LEU A 135 2.76 6.19 20.73
CA LEU A 135 4.00 6.66 20.10
C LEU A 135 5.16 5.79 20.57
N ILE A 136 5.64 4.93 19.68
CA ILE A 136 6.70 3.98 20.01
C ILE A 136 7.77 3.94 18.91
N SER A 137 9.00 3.64 19.29
CA SER A 137 10.09 3.44 18.34
C SER A 137 9.89 2.18 17.49
N TYR A 138 10.59 2.09 16.36
CA TYR A 138 10.48 0.90 15.51
C TYR A 138 10.86 -0.44 16.20
N PRO A 139 11.90 -0.52 17.04
CA PRO A 139 12.16 -1.74 17.80
C PRO A 139 11.00 -2.14 18.71
N GLN A 140 10.39 -1.17 19.41
CA GLN A 140 9.21 -1.40 20.26
C GLN A 140 8.00 -1.83 19.42
N TYR A 141 7.77 -1.19 18.27
CA TYR A 141 6.73 -1.59 17.33
C TYR A 141 6.90 -3.04 16.86
N ARG A 142 8.12 -3.47 16.54
CA ARG A 142 8.38 -4.87 16.16
C ARG A 142 8.02 -5.85 17.28
N GLN A 143 8.39 -5.52 18.51
CA GLN A 143 8.05 -6.36 19.66
C GLN A 143 6.53 -6.44 19.86
N LEU A 144 5.86 -5.29 19.85
CA LEU A 144 4.40 -5.19 19.97
C LEU A 144 3.70 -5.98 18.87
N TRP A 145 4.14 -5.82 17.62
CA TRP A 145 3.55 -6.56 16.49
C TRP A 145 3.66 -8.07 16.68
N HIS A 146 4.83 -8.57 17.06
CA HIS A 146 5.00 -10.00 17.34
C HIS A 146 4.17 -10.48 18.54
N GLN A 147 4.04 -9.66 19.56
CA GLN A 147 3.19 -9.96 20.71
C GLN A 147 1.71 -10.04 20.30
N GLN A 148 1.22 -9.06 19.54
CA GLN A 148 -0.15 -9.05 19.03
C GLN A 148 -0.43 -10.28 18.13
N MET A 149 0.49 -10.65 17.25
CA MET A 149 0.31 -11.81 16.37
C MET A 149 0.35 -13.15 17.10
N ARG A 150 1.05 -13.23 18.24
CA ARG A 150 1.09 -14.44 19.09
C ARG A 150 -0.06 -14.53 20.10
N SER A 151 -0.78 -13.44 20.31
CA SER A 151 -1.94 -13.43 21.19
C SER A 151 -3.04 -14.35 20.63
N PRO A 152 -3.86 -14.98 21.49
CA PRO A 152 -4.99 -15.78 21.03
C PRO A 152 -5.91 -15.01 20.07
N GLN A 153 -6.44 -15.70 19.09
CA GLN A 153 -7.47 -15.13 18.23
C GLN A 153 -8.73 -14.87 19.04
N VAL A 154 -9.43 -13.79 18.69
CA VAL A 154 -10.75 -13.51 19.26
C VAL A 154 -11.72 -14.60 18.81
N PRO A 155 -12.44 -15.25 19.73
CA PRO A 155 -13.37 -16.32 19.39
C PRO A 155 -14.45 -15.85 18.40
N THR A 156 -14.81 -16.71 17.46
CA THR A 156 -15.98 -16.48 16.61
C THR A 156 -17.24 -16.67 17.46
N PRO A 157 -18.23 -15.76 17.42
CA PRO A 157 -19.50 -15.95 18.09
C PRO A 157 -20.17 -17.27 17.67
N GLN A 158 -20.76 -18.00 18.63
CA GLN A 158 -21.48 -19.23 18.33
C GLN A 158 -22.76 -18.95 17.56
N THR A 159 -23.49 -17.92 18.01
CA THR A 159 -24.70 -17.40 17.37
C THR A 159 -24.61 -15.89 17.23
N ILE A 160 -25.26 -15.37 16.18
CA ILE A 160 -25.35 -13.93 15.91
C ILE A 160 -26.84 -13.62 15.69
N ASN A 161 -27.46 -13.05 16.72
CA ASN A 161 -28.87 -12.69 16.66
C ASN A 161 -29.03 -11.34 15.99
N VAL A 162 -29.54 -11.33 14.77
CA VAL A 162 -29.89 -10.11 14.04
C VAL A 162 -31.39 -9.91 14.14
N PRO A 163 -31.90 -8.74 14.61
CA PRO A 163 -33.32 -8.49 14.67
C PRO A 163 -33.97 -8.63 13.28
N PRO A 164 -35.11 -9.34 13.16
CA PRO A 164 -35.76 -9.56 11.87
C PRO A 164 -36.37 -8.30 11.26
N ASP A 165 -36.71 -7.34 12.09
CA ASP A 165 -37.33 -6.07 11.76
C ASP A 165 -36.39 -5.04 11.08
N VAL A 166 -35.10 -5.31 10.99
CA VAL A 166 -34.13 -4.40 10.36
C VAL A 166 -34.08 -4.67 8.85
N PRO A 167 -34.57 -3.77 7.98
CA PRO A 167 -34.48 -3.99 6.54
C PRO A 167 -33.02 -3.93 6.04
N SER A 168 -32.74 -4.51 4.89
CA SER A 168 -31.45 -4.46 4.20
C SER A 168 -31.65 -4.18 2.72
N ASP A 169 -30.77 -3.33 2.16
CA ASP A 169 -30.68 -3.23 0.71
C ASP A 169 -30.13 -4.54 0.11
N ASP A 170 -30.42 -4.78 -1.16
CA ASP A 170 -29.81 -5.87 -1.91
C ASP A 170 -28.34 -5.58 -2.19
N LEU A 171 -27.56 -6.67 -2.37
CA LEU A 171 -26.18 -6.53 -2.83
C LEU A 171 -26.17 -5.94 -4.25
N PRO A 172 -25.63 -4.72 -4.44
CA PRO A 172 -25.70 -4.05 -5.73
C PRO A 172 -24.79 -4.72 -6.77
N LYS A 173 -25.16 -4.56 -8.03
CA LYS A 173 -24.22 -4.78 -9.15
C LYS A 173 -23.21 -3.66 -9.19
N VAL A 174 -22.03 -3.92 -9.80
CA VAL A 174 -20.92 -2.97 -9.87
C VAL A 174 -21.30 -1.67 -10.60
N GLU A 175 -22.24 -1.74 -11.57
CA GLU A 175 -22.73 -0.60 -12.32
C GLU A 175 -23.51 0.39 -11.45
N LYS A 176 -24.27 -0.11 -10.47
CA LYS A 176 -25.00 0.75 -9.51
C LYS A 176 -24.05 1.51 -8.57
N LEU A 177 -22.80 1.06 -8.46
CA LEU A 177 -21.74 1.70 -7.67
C LEU A 177 -20.87 2.65 -8.51
N GLY A 178 -21.26 2.95 -9.77
CA GLY A 178 -20.55 3.88 -10.65
C GLY A 178 -19.35 3.27 -11.38
N HIS A 179 -19.26 1.94 -11.47
CA HIS A 179 -18.19 1.24 -12.17
C HIS A 179 -18.73 0.40 -13.32
N HIS A 180 -17.89 0.14 -14.32
CA HIS A 180 -18.23 -0.78 -15.41
C HIS A 180 -17.59 -2.14 -15.17
N GLN A 181 -18.27 -3.19 -15.59
CA GLN A 181 -17.67 -4.52 -15.60
C GLN A 181 -16.61 -4.56 -16.70
N ASP A 182 -15.38 -4.88 -16.34
CA ASP A 182 -14.26 -5.10 -17.24
C ASP A 182 -13.96 -6.59 -17.40
N ALA A 183 -13.03 -6.92 -18.30
CA ALA A 183 -12.62 -8.30 -18.57
C ALA A 183 -11.67 -8.88 -17.50
N MET A 184 -11.26 -8.09 -16.50
CA MET A 184 -10.32 -8.52 -15.47
C MET A 184 -10.87 -9.71 -14.69
N VAL A 185 -10.10 -10.76 -14.56
CA VAL A 185 -10.46 -11.94 -13.77
C VAL A 185 -10.26 -11.66 -12.29
N ILE A 186 -11.34 -11.68 -11.51
CA ILE A 186 -11.33 -11.43 -10.08
C ILE A 186 -11.42 -12.75 -9.32
N PRO A 187 -10.54 -13.01 -8.33
CA PRO A 187 -10.66 -14.21 -7.51
C PRO A 187 -11.93 -14.18 -6.65
N PRO A 188 -12.45 -15.34 -6.22
CA PRO A 188 -13.51 -15.39 -5.26
C PRO A 188 -13.10 -14.76 -3.93
N GLY A 189 -13.96 -13.95 -3.32
CA GLY A 189 -13.71 -13.31 -2.02
C GLY A 189 -14.00 -14.22 -0.83
N GLY A 190 -13.64 -13.73 0.37
CA GLY A 190 -14.03 -14.30 1.65
C GLY A 190 -12.99 -15.16 2.36
N THR A 191 -13.29 -15.47 3.62
CA THR A 191 -12.37 -16.15 4.55
C THR A 191 -11.96 -17.55 4.09
N THR A 192 -12.90 -18.29 3.53
CA THR A 192 -12.66 -19.67 3.06
C THR A 192 -11.62 -19.71 1.94
N GLU A 193 -11.73 -18.81 0.97
CA GLU A 193 -10.78 -18.74 -0.14
C GLU A 193 -9.41 -18.24 0.32
N ALA A 194 -9.37 -17.26 1.24
CA ALA A 194 -8.12 -16.80 1.84
C ALA A 194 -7.36 -17.93 2.55
N ARG A 195 -8.08 -18.73 3.34
CA ARG A 195 -7.51 -19.92 4.04
C ARG A 195 -7.01 -20.98 3.06
N LYS A 196 -7.78 -21.23 2.00
CA LYS A 196 -7.39 -22.15 0.93
C LYS A 196 -6.09 -21.72 0.25
N LEU A 197 -5.95 -20.43 -0.10
CA LEU A 197 -4.70 -19.89 -0.67
C LEU A 197 -3.52 -20.02 0.28
N LEU A 198 -3.72 -19.78 1.57
CA LEU A 198 -2.67 -19.94 2.57
C LEU A 198 -2.23 -21.40 2.73
N ASN A 199 -3.16 -22.35 2.68
CA ASN A 199 -2.82 -23.78 2.67
C ASN A 199 -2.05 -24.15 1.38
N LEU A 200 -2.54 -23.73 0.22
CA LEU A 200 -1.89 -23.99 -1.07
C LEU A 200 -0.47 -23.40 -1.16
N PHE A 201 -0.16 -22.36 -0.39
CA PHE A 201 1.18 -21.83 -0.30
C PHE A 201 2.20 -22.86 0.21
N PHE A 202 1.80 -23.71 1.15
CA PHE A 202 2.61 -24.83 1.64
C PHE A 202 2.44 -26.08 0.78
N ASP A 203 1.20 -26.50 0.52
CA ASP A 203 0.89 -27.79 -0.10
C ASP A 203 1.30 -27.90 -1.58
N ARG A 204 1.52 -26.77 -2.26
CA ARG A 204 1.97 -26.69 -3.67
C ARG A 204 3.43 -26.31 -3.83
N GLY A 205 4.27 -26.47 -2.81
CA GLY A 205 5.70 -26.21 -2.86
C GLY A 205 6.09 -24.73 -3.01
N LYS A 206 5.13 -23.78 -2.92
CA LYS A 206 5.44 -22.35 -3.00
C LYS A 206 6.29 -21.89 -1.81
N ALA A 207 6.04 -22.45 -0.62
CA ALA A 207 6.82 -22.16 0.58
C ALA A 207 8.30 -22.54 0.44
N GLU A 208 8.66 -23.50 -0.40
CA GLU A 208 10.04 -23.87 -0.64
C GLU A 208 10.79 -22.85 -1.51
N SER A 209 10.09 -22.16 -2.40
CA SER A 209 10.68 -21.31 -3.42
C SER A 209 10.41 -19.81 -3.24
N TYR A 210 9.43 -19.42 -2.42
CA TYR A 210 8.93 -18.05 -2.29
C TYR A 210 10.03 -17.01 -2.08
N TYR A 211 10.99 -17.27 -1.18
CA TYR A 211 12.06 -16.32 -0.89
C TYR A 211 12.90 -15.99 -2.13
N TRP A 212 13.22 -16.98 -2.95
CA TRP A 212 14.07 -16.82 -4.14
C TRP A 212 13.28 -16.34 -5.35
N GLN A 213 12.03 -16.78 -5.49
CA GLN A 213 11.20 -16.50 -6.66
C GLN A 213 10.33 -15.25 -6.50
N LEU A 214 10.37 -14.60 -5.35
CA LEU A 214 9.62 -13.37 -5.06
C LEU A 214 9.86 -12.27 -6.11
N SER A 215 11.02 -12.27 -6.77
CA SER A 215 11.41 -11.30 -7.80
C SER A 215 11.09 -11.74 -9.23
N TYR A 216 10.62 -12.98 -9.46
CA TYR A 216 10.36 -13.53 -10.79
C TYR A 216 8.85 -13.52 -11.08
N PRO A 217 8.35 -12.57 -11.91
CA PRO A 217 6.92 -12.45 -12.19
C PRO A 217 6.36 -13.63 -12.99
N GLY A 218 7.21 -14.32 -13.78
CA GLY A 218 6.83 -15.51 -14.52
C GLY A 218 6.55 -16.76 -13.67
N THR A 219 6.71 -16.67 -12.34
CA THR A 219 6.50 -17.78 -11.41
C THR A 219 5.29 -17.54 -10.53
N ASN A 220 4.53 -18.59 -10.23
CA ASN A 220 3.39 -18.50 -9.30
C ASN A 220 3.85 -18.77 -7.86
N ALA A 221 4.88 -18.05 -7.38
CA ALA A 221 5.48 -18.29 -6.08
C ALA A 221 4.83 -17.52 -4.92
N THR A 222 4.01 -16.51 -5.20
CA THR A 222 3.41 -15.67 -4.16
C THR A 222 2.20 -16.33 -3.49
N SER A 223 1.86 -15.89 -2.27
CA SER A 223 0.72 -16.42 -1.52
C SER A 223 -0.64 -16.04 -2.11
N GLY A 224 -0.73 -14.92 -2.83
CA GLY A 224 -1.98 -14.37 -3.33
C GLY A 224 -2.91 -13.77 -2.28
N LEU A 225 -2.45 -13.56 -1.05
CA LEU A 225 -3.28 -13.13 0.08
C LEU A 225 -3.57 -11.63 0.13
N SER A 226 -2.87 -10.81 -0.65
CA SER A 226 -2.94 -9.35 -0.52
C SER A 226 -4.37 -8.77 -0.66
N PRO A 227 -5.23 -9.16 -1.60
CA PRO A 227 -6.60 -8.64 -1.67
C PRO A 227 -7.45 -9.03 -0.45
N TYR A 228 -7.25 -10.25 0.06
CA TYR A 228 -7.98 -10.75 1.22
C TYR A 228 -7.57 -10.05 2.52
N ILE A 229 -6.29 -9.68 2.63
CA ILE A 229 -5.78 -8.87 3.75
C ILE A 229 -6.29 -7.44 3.63
N LYS A 230 -6.31 -6.86 2.41
CA LYS A 230 -6.84 -5.50 2.15
C LYS A 230 -8.28 -5.36 2.65
N TYR A 231 -9.14 -6.33 2.35
CA TYR A 231 -10.53 -6.31 2.80
C TYR A 231 -10.77 -7.04 4.12
N GLY A 232 -9.70 -7.48 4.78
CA GLY A 232 -9.79 -8.15 6.08
C GLY A 232 -10.60 -9.44 6.08
N ALA A 233 -10.72 -10.11 4.93
CA ALA A 233 -11.37 -11.44 4.82
C ALA A 233 -10.61 -12.52 5.61
N ILE A 234 -9.33 -12.27 5.91
CA ILE A 234 -8.52 -13.03 6.86
C ILE A 234 -7.74 -12.05 7.72
N SER A 235 -7.59 -12.34 9.02
CA SER A 235 -6.80 -11.49 9.90
C SER A 235 -5.29 -11.71 9.71
N ILE A 236 -4.51 -10.65 9.90
CA ILE A 236 -3.04 -10.74 9.86
C ILE A 236 -2.54 -11.70 10.94
N ARG A 237 -3.19 -11.73 12.10
CA ARG A 237 -2.91 -12.66 13.21
C ARG A 237 -3.14 -14.10 12.78
N GLU A 238 -4.28 -14.42 12.17
CA GLU A 238 -4.57 -15.75 11.67
C GLU A 238 -3.55 -16.18 10.61
N CYS A 239 -3.19 -15.29 9.67
CA CYS A 239 -2.14 -15.55 8.70
C CYS A 239 -0.81 -15.90 9.37
N ALA A 240 -0.37 -15.09 10.32
CA ALA A 240 0.90 -15.29 11.00
C ALA A 240 0.91 -16.61 11.80
N GLN A 241 -0.15 -16.90 12.56
CA GLN A 241 -0.26 -18.11 13.37
C GLN A 241 -0.30 -19.36 12.50
N ARG A 242 -1.05 -19.36 11.39
CA ARG A 242 -1.07 -20.49 10.45
C ARG A 242 0.30 -20.72 9.79
N VAL A 243 1.01 -19.66 9.41
CA VAL A 243 2.37 -19.77 8.88
C VAL A 243 3.30 -20.39 9.92
N TRP A 244 3.25 -19.93 11.17
CA TRP A 244 4.08 -20.51 12.24
C TRP A 244 3.72 -21.95 12.58
N ALA A 245 2.43 -22.30 12.58
CA ALA A 245 1.98 -23.67 12.80
C ALA A 245 2.50 -24.61 11.70
N ARG A 246 2.32 -24.24 10.43
CA ARG A 246 2.83 -25.01 9.28
C ARG A 246 4.36 -25.13 9.30
N GLN A 247 5.07 -24.04 9.60
CA GLN A 247 6.51 -24.00 9.72
C GLN A 247 7.05 -24.95 10.79
N ALA A 248 6.29 -25.20 11.85
CA ALA A 248 6.67 -26.07 12.98
C ALA A 248 6.34 -27.54 12.74
N GLU A 249 5.60 -27.88 11.69
CA GLU A 249 5.29 -29.29 11.37
C GLU A 249 6.58 -30.09 11.12
N PRO A 250 6.67 -31.35 11.57
CA PRO A 250 7.90 -32.16 11.43
C PRO A 250 8.45 -32.21 10.02
N HIS A 251 7.58 -32.21 9.02
CA HIS A 251 7.95 -32.20 7.60
C HIS A 251 8.69 -30.91 7.18
N TRP A 252 8.33 -29.75 7.77
CA TRP A 252 8.88 -28.46 7.40
C TRP A 252 9.89 -27.88 8.40
N ALA A 253 9.89 -28.36 9.64
CA ALA A 253 10.68 -27.79 10.72
C ALA A 253 12.18 -27.70 10.42
N ASN A 254 12.71 -28.68 9.69
CA ASN A 254 14.14 -28.76 9.31
C ASN A 254 14.42 -28.29 7.89
N ASP A 255 13.39 -27.94 7.08
CA ASP A 255 13.61 -27.42 5.72
C ASP A 255 13.98 -25.93 5.78
N LYS A 256 15.27 -25.64 5.59
CA LYS A 256 15.81 -24.25 5.60
C LYS A 256 15.15 -23.36 4.54
N ARG A 257 14.65 -23.90 3.43
CA ARG A 257 13.97 -23.14 2.36
C ARG A 257 12.60 -22.66 2.86
N VAL A 258 11.81 -23.58 3.42
CA VAL A 258 10.50 -23.28 4.00
C VAL A 258 10.64 -22.32 5.18
N GLN A 259 11.62 -22.54 6.06
CA GLN A 259 11.91 -21.64 7.19
C GLN A 259 12.19 -20.20 6.70
N ARG A 260 13.04 -20.06 5.69
CA ARG A 260 13.40 -18.74 5.14
C ARG A 260 12.23 -18.07 4.43
N SER A 261 11.47 -18.81 3.66
CA SER A 261 10.28 -18.32 2.95
C SER A 261 9.17 -17.90 3.92
N SER A 262 8.90 -18.70 4.95
CA SER A 262 7.95 -18.40 6.02
C SER A 262 8.35 -17.12 6.76
N HIS A 263 9.63 -17.00 7.13
CA HIS A 263 10.14 -15.77 7.74
C HIS A 263 9.96 -14.55 6.83
N GLN A 264 10.19 -14.71 5.53
CA GLN A 264 9.97 -13.65 4.54
C GLN A 264 8.49 -13.27 4.45
N LEU A 265 7.56 -14.23 4.45
CA LEU A 265 6.13 -13.96 4.41
C LEU A 265 5.68 -13.21 5.67
N ILE A 266 6.08 -13.64 6.86
CA ILE A 266 5.83 -12.93 8.13
C ILE A 266 6.39 -11.50 8.09
N SER A 267 7.60 -11.34 7.54
CA SER A 267 8.18 -10.00 7.36
C SER A 267 7.33 -9.11 6.45
N ARG A 268 6.71 -9.65 5.39
CA ARG A 268 5.82 -8.88 4.49
C ARG A 268 4.52 -8.50 5.17
N LEU A 269 3.93 -9.38 5.98
CA LEU A 269 2.75 -9.04 6.80
C LEU A 269 3.05 -7.88 7.75
N ARG A 270 4.19 -7.94 8.43
CA ARG A 270 4.63 -6.85 9.32
C ARG A 270 4.90 -5.54 8.58
N TRP A 271 5.45 -5.61 7.35
CA TRP A 271 5.68 -4.42 6.53
C TRP A 271 4.37 -3.73 6.17
N GLY A 272 3.35 -4.49 5.74
CA GLY A 272 2.02 -3.95 5.46
C GLY A 272 1.45 -3.19 6.66
N SER A 273 1.45 -3.84 7.84
CA SER A 273 1.04 -3.19 9.10
C SER A 273 1.88 -1.95 9.42
N GLY A 274 3.18 -2.01 9.17
CA GLY A 274 4.11 -0.90 9.41
C GLY A 274 3.85 0.31 8.50
N PHE A 275 3.44 0.10 7.25
CA PHE A 275 3.02 1.20 6.38
C PHE A 275 1.72 1.86 6.89
N THR A 276 0.75 1.05 7.31
CA THR A 276 -0.48 1.56 7.94
C THR A 276 -0.17 2.34 9.20
N GLN A 277 0.71 1.83 10.07
CA GLN A 277 1.16 2.53 11.28
C GLN A 277 1.86 3.86 10.95
N ARG A 278 2.66 3.90 9.88
CA ARG A 278 3.31 5.13 9.43
C ARG A 278 2.30 6.15 8.92
N PHE A 279 1.32 5.72 8.15
CA PHE A 279 0.26 6.59 7.64
C PHE A 279 -0.57 7.23 8.76
N ARG A 280 -0.67 6.59 9.93
CA ARG A 280 -1.25 7.21 11.12
C ARG A 280 -0.55 8.51 11.50
N TYR A 281 0.78 8.56 11.38
CA TYR A 281 1.60 9.70 11.77
C TYR A 281 1.89 10.68 10.64
N LEU A 282 1.91 10.21 9.43
CA LEU A 282 2.27 10.98 8.22
C LEU A 282 1.17 10.85 7.16
N PRO A 283 -0.08 11.27 7.46
CA PRO A 283 -1.20 11.14 6.53
C PRO A 283 -1.01 11.99 5.26
N GLN A 284 -0.22 13.08 5.33
CA GLN A 284 0.12 13.89 4.16
C GLN A 284 0.78 13.11 3.03
N LEU A 285 1.34 11.93 3.31
CA LEU A 285 1.91 11.05 2.28
C LEU A 285 0.85 10.45 1.33
N GLU A 286 -0.43 10.67 1.56
CA GLU A 286 -1.46 10.40 0.55
C GLU A 286 -1.37 11.39 -0.62
N VAL A 287 -1.03 12.66 -0.35
CA VAL A 287 -1.17 13.76 -1.31
C VAL A 287 0.11 14.56 -1.52
N ARG A 288 1.12 14.40 -0.69
CA ARG A 288 2.40 15.15 -0.76
C ARG A 288 3.60 14.24 -0.57
N SER A 289 4.71 14.66 -1.15
CA SER A 289 6.04 14.13 -0.81
C SER A 289 6.38 14.47 0.64
N LEU A 290 7.33 13.77 1.25
CA LEU A 290 7.64 13.99 2.67
C LEU A 290 8.29 15.35 2.94
N TYR A 291 9.05 15.86 1.97
CA TYR A 291 9.82 17.11 2.13
C TYR A 291 9.42 18.16 1.12
N THR A 292 9.37 19.41 1.58
CA THR A 292 8.99 20.59 0.79
C THR A 292 9.79 20.76 -0.51
N PRO A 293 11.13 20.56 -0.56
CA PRO A 293 11.87 20.70 -1.81
C PRO A 293 11.38 19.78 -2.96
N PHE A 294 10.75 18.65 -2.64
CA PHE A 294 10.15 17.78 -3.65
C PHE A 294 8.73 18.19 -4.09
N GLU A 295 8.19 19.25 -3.51
CA GLU A 295 6.89 19.81 -3.86
C GLU A 295 7.01 21.12 -4.65
N SER A 296 7.90 22.01 -4.23
CA SER A 296 8.03 23.37 -4.75
C SER A 296 9.45 23.78 -5.15
N GLY A 297 10.37 22.83 -5.17
CA GLY A 297 11.79 23.13 -5.35
C GLY A 297 12.49 23.58 -4.05
N PRO A 298 13.82 23.74 -4.07
CA PRO A 298 14.58 24.22 -2.94
C PRO A 298 14.29 25.71 -2.69
N LEU A 299 14.28 26.11 -1.41
CA LEU A 299 14.09 27.51 -1.00
C LEU A 299 15.28 28.39 -1.43
N GLU A 300 16.48 27.82 -1.45
CA GLU A 300 17.69 28.46 -1.95
C GLU A 300 18.25 27.63 -3.10
N SER A 301 18.39 28.24 -4.27
CA SER A 301 19.03 27.60 -5.40
C SER A 301 20.52 27.46 -5.14
N GLY A 302 21.01 26.25 -4.97
CA GLY A 302 22.42 25.95 -5.12
C GLY A 302 22.91 26.32 -6.52
N PRO A 303 24.19 26.20 -6.83
CA PRO A 303 24.74 26.56 -8.14
C PRO A 303 24.30 25.55 -9.22
N ALA A 304 23.01 25.54 -9.54
CA ALA A 304 22.45 24.75 -10.66
C ALA A 304 22.92 25.40 -11.97
N ASN A 305 23.90 24.80 -12.58
CA ASN A 305 24.64 25.38 -13.71
C ASN A 305 23.94 25.25 -15.07
N THR A 306 22.68 24.80 -15.15
CA THR A 306 21.99 24.69 -16.43
C THR A 306 20.52 25.13 -16.33
N GLN A 307 20.06 25.91 -17.30
CA GLN A 307 18.69 26.40 -17.41
C GLN A 307 17.63 25.27 -17.36
N PHE A 308 17.98 24.09 -17.85
CA PHE A 308 17.14 22.89 -17.80
C PHE A 308 16.94 22.36 -16.36
N LEU A 309 18.00 22.29 -15.57
CA LEU A 309 17.91 21.86 -14.16
C LEU A 309 17.10 22.87 -13.34
N GLN A 310 17.20 24.14 -13.63
CA GLN A 310 16.49 25.20 -12.92
C GLN A 310 14.96 25.06 -13.11
N SER A 311 14.47 24.87 -14.34
CA SER A 311 13.04 24.65 -14.60
C SER A 311 12.50 23.38 -13.92
N ALA A 312 13.26 22.30 -13.93
CA ALA A 312 12.84 21.07 -13.23
C ALA A 312 12.88 21.23 -11.71
N LEU A 313 13.83 22.00 -11.15
CA LEU A 313 13.91 22.30 -9.73
C LEU A 313 12.71 23.10 -9.24
N GLU A 314 12.26 24.10 -10.00
CA GLU A 314 11.07 24.91 -9.70
C GLU A 314 9.79 24.05 -9.57
N ASN A 315 9.75 22.90 -10.24
CA ASN A 315 8.66 21.91 -10.17
C ASN A 315 8.94 20.77 -9.18
N GLY A 316 9.80 20.95 -8.19
CA GLY A 316 10.13 19.88 -7.23
C GLY A 316 10.86 18.68 -7.84
N GLY A 317 11.51 18.87 -8.98
CA GLY A 317 12.24 17.84 -9.71
C GLY A 317 11.39 16.97 -10.63
N TRP A 318 10.21 17.45 -11.03
CA TRP A 318 9.30 16.71 -11.91
C TRP A 318 9.28 17.30 -13.33
N ASP A 319 9.18 16.38 -14.31
CA ASP A 319 8.99 16.68 -15.73
C ASP A 319 7.62 16.15 -16.16
N TYR A 320 6.69 17.03 -16.49
CA TYR A 320 5.31 16.67 -16.83
C TYR A 320 5.14 16.31 -18.30
N ASN A 321 5.99 15.43 -18.84
CA ASN A 321 5.86 14.92 -20.21
C ASN A 321 4.69 13.94 -20.31
N LEU A 322 3.54 14.45 -20.75
CA LEU A 322 2.30 13.66 -20.86
C LEU A 322 2.38 12.57 -21.94
N ASP A 323 3.11 12.78 -23.04
CA ASP A 323 3.26 11.77 -24.10
C ASP A 323 4.01 10.55 -23.56
N HIS A 324 5.09 10.76 -22.80
CA HIS A 324 5.82 9.68 -22.16
C HIS A 324 4.97 8.98 -21.07
N TYR A 325 4.15 9.75 -20.34
CA TYR A 325 3.22 9.19 -19.36
C TYR A 325 2.17 8.29 -20.01
N GLU A 326 1.57 8.72 -21.14
CA GLU A 326 0.61 7.91 -21.88
C GLU A 326 1.27 6.64 -22.46
N ALA A 327 2.48 6.76 -23.03
CA ALA A 327 3.25 5.61 -23.51
C ALA A 327 3.55 4.61 -22.38
N TRP A 328 3.91 5.10 -21.18
CA TRP A 328 4.14 4.27 -20.01
C TRP A 328 2.86 3.56 -19.55
N LYS A 329 1.73 4.23 -19.49
CA LYS A 329 0.44 3.61 -19.18
C LYS A 329 0.04 2.54 -20.21
N ALA A 330 0.24 2.84 -21.48
CA ALA A 330 -0.14 1.94 -22.58
C ALA A 330 0.79 0.73 -22.73
N GLY A 331 1.93 0.70 -22.03
CA GLY A 331 2.96 -0.33 -22.25
C GLY A 331 3.58 -0.25 -23.64
N GLN A 332 3.97 0.97 -24.03
CA GLN A 332 4.56 1.33 -25.32
C GLN A 332 5.82 2.21 -25.15
N THR A 333 6.60 1.92 -24.13
CA THR A 333 7.82 2.69 -23.82
C THR A 333 9.04 2.28 -24.66
N GLY A 334 8.97 1.11 -25.30
CA GLY A 334 10.13 0.49 -25.94
C GLY A 334 11.09 -0.20 -24.96
N TYR A 335 10.70 -0.33 -23.70
CA TYR A 335 11.40 -1.08 -22.66
C TYR A 335 10.58 -2.31 -22.26
N PRO A 336 10.89 -3.52 -22.77
CA PRO A 336 10.02 -4.69 -22.70
C PRO A 336 9.54 -5.08 -21.31
N ILE A 337 10.39 -4.97 -20.30
CA ILE A 337 10.00 -5.31 -18.92
C ILE A 337 8.98 -4.29 -18.33
N VAL A 338 9.09 -3.03 -18.73
CA VAL A 338 8.19 -1.95 -18.33
C VAL A 338 6.86 -2.11 -19.05
N ASP A 339 6.89 -2.37 -20.35
CA ASP A 339 5.70 -2.57 -21.18
C ASP A 339 4.92 -3.82 -20.78
N ALA A 340 5.64 -4.90 -20.47
CA ALA A 340 5.04 -6.11 -19.91
C ALA A 340 4.36 -5.84 -18.57
N ALA A 341 4.97 -5.01 -17.72
CA ALA A 341 4.39 -4.63 -16.43
C ALA A 341 3.09 -3.85 -16.59
N ALA A 342 3.06 -2.86 -17.48
CA ALA A 342 1.87 -2.06 -17.78
C ALA A 342 0.70 -2.92 -18.26
N ARG A 343 0.94 -3.76 -19.27
CA ARG A 343 -0.08 -4.65 -19.85
C ARG A 343 -0.57 -5.70 -18.85
N CYS A 344 0.36 -6.28 -18.07
CA CYS A 344 0.02 -7.21 -16.98
C CYS A 344 -0.86 -6.55 -15.92
N LEU A 345 -0.56 -5.32 -15.50
CA LEU A 345 -1.34 -4.57 -14.53
C LEU A 345 -2.78 -4.39 -14.99
N GLN A 346 -2.96 -3.93 -16.23
CA GLN A 346 -4.27 -3.63 -16.77
C GLN A 346 -5.16 -4.87 -16.91
N GLU A 347 -4.57 -6.00 -17.32
CA GLU A 347 -5.33 -7.24 -17.52
C GLU A 347 -5.63 -7.99 -16.22
N THR A 348 -4.71 -7.97 -15.24
CA THR A 348 -4.79 -8.85 -14.07
C THR A 348 -5.04 -8.12 -12.75
N GLY A 349 -5.05 -6.78 -12.74
CA GLY A 349 -5.05 -6.02 -11.49
C GLY A 349 -3.83 -6.28 -10.61
N GLY A 350 -2.74 -6.78 -11.22
CA GLY A 350 -1.48 -7.10 -10.56
C GLY A 350 -1.48 -8.35 -9.67
N TRP A 351 -2.63 -8.99 -9.48
CA TRP A 351 -2.75 -10.14 -8.58
C TRP A 351 -2.05 -11.37 -9.15
N LEU A 352 -1.17 -12.00 -8.35
CA LEU A 352 -0.33 -13.15 -8.66
C LEU A 352 0.65 -12.98 -9.83
N ALA A 353 0.43 -12.02 -10.73
CA ALA A 353 1.17 -11.87 -11.97
C ALA A 353 2.24 -10.79 -11.90
N LEU A 354 1.95 -9.65 -11.25
CA LEU A 354 2.87 -8.52 -11.13
C LEU A 354 3.51 -8.48 -9.75
N ASN A 355 4.72 -8.99 -9.62
CA ASN A 355 5.41 -9.11 -8.35
C ASN A 355 6.15 -7.83 -7.93
N PHE A 356 6.69 -7.84 -6.70
CA PHE A 356 7.35 -6.72 -6.07
C PHE A 356 8.46 -6.08 -6.92
N ARG A 357 9.35 -6.88 -7.53
CA ARG A 357 10.52 -6.34 -8.26
C ARG A 357 10.10 -5.61 -9.52
N VAL A 358 9.18 -6.18 -10.28
CA VAL A 358 8.68 -5.57 -11.52
C VAL A 358 7.84 -4.34 -11.21
N ARG A 359 7.02 -4.36 -10.14
CA ARG A 359 6.33 -3.15 -9.64
C ARG A 359 7.33 -2.02 -9.35
N ALA A 360 8.46 -2.35 -8.70
CA ALA A 360 9.49 -1.35 -8.39
C ALA A 360 10.20 -0.81 -9.63
N ILE A 361 10.49 -1.65 -10.64
CA ILE A 361 11.06 -1.22 -11.92
C ILE A 361 10.08 -0.31 -12.66
N TYR A 362 8.82 -0.69 -12.72
CA TYR A 362 7.75 0.07 -13.38
C TYR A 362 7.57 1.46 -12.76
N ALA A 363 7.53 1.54 -11.42
CA ALA A 363 7.44 2.79 -10.71
C ALA A 363 8.71 3.65 -10.85
N SER A 364 9.89 3.03 -10.75
CA SER A 364 11.15 3.73 -10.94
C SER A 364 11.33 4.29 -12.34
N PHE A 365 10.83 3.60 -13.36
CA PHE A 365 10.87 4.09 -14.73
C PHE A 365 10.07 5.39 -14.87
N LEU A 366 8.85 5.43 -14.36
CA LEU A 366 8.04 6.64 -14.37
C LEU A 366 8.69 7.79 -13.62
N CYS A 367 9.03 7.58 -12.34
CA CYS A 367 9.47 8.66 -11.46
C CYS A 367 10.91 9.11 -11.73
N ASN A 368 11.79 8.18 -12.11
CA ASN A 368 13.21 8.46 -12.17
C ASN A 368 13.76 8.59 -13.60
N LEU A 369 13.15 7.96 -14.59
CA LEU A 369 13.63 8.04 -15.98
C LEU A 369 12.78 8.98 -16.82
N ILE A 370 11.45 8.89 -16.75
CA ILE A 370 10.56 9.89 -17.35
C ILE A 370 10.63 11.20 -16.54
N GLY A 371 10.70 11.12 -15.20
CA GLY A 371 10.66 12.28 -14.31
C GLY A 371 9.25 12.72 -13.94
N MET A 372 8.24 11.93 -14.24
CA MET A 372 6.85 12.23 -13.89
C MET A 372 6.62 12.13 -12.39
N ASP A 373 5.81 13.05 -11.86
CA ASP A 373 5.41 13.05 -10.45
C ASP A 373 4.82 11.70 -10.02
N TRP A 374 5.28 11.21 -8.88
CA TRP A 374 4.91 9.90 -8.35
C TRP A 374 3.40 9.72 -8.14
N ARG A 375 2.66 10.81 -7.88
CA ARG A 375 1.21 10.80 -7.66
C ARG A 375 0.44 10.35 -8.90
N TYR A 376 0.91 10.71 -10.09
CA TYR A 376 0.34 10.22 -11.36
C TYR A 376 0.49 8.70 -11.49
N GLY A 377 1.65 8.18 -11.07
CA GLY A 377 1.89 6.75 -11.06
C GLY A 377 1.05 6.03 -10.02
N ALA A 378 0.94 6.56 -8.80
CA ALA A 378 0.11 6.02 -7.74
C ALA A 378 -1.37 5.98 -8.16
N LEU A 379 -1.90 7.06 -8.73
CA LEU A 379 -3.27 7.14 -9.25
C LEU A 379 -3.55 6.02 -10.28
N HIS A 380 -2.69 5.93 -11.31
CA HIS A 380 -2.85 4.91 -12.35
C HIS A 380 -2.78 3.49 -11.78
N PHE A 381 -1.79 3.24 -10.91
CA PHE A 381 -1.54 1.93 -10.33
C PHE A 381 -2.69 1.48 -9.42
N MET A 382 -3.08 2.34 -8.49
CA MET A 382 -4.20 2.11 -7.58
C MET A 382 -5.51 1.82 -8.33
N ARG A 383 -5.73 2.47 -9.47
CA ARG A 383 -6.94 2.26 -10.27
C ARG A 383 -7.10 0.82 -10.78
N TYR A 384 -6.00 0.15 -11.10
CA TYR A 384 -6.02 -1.24 -11.58
C TYR A 384 -5.88 -2.28 -10.48
N LEU A 385 -5.11 -1.98 -9.42
CA LEU A 385 -4.84 -2.96 -8.37
C LEU A 385 -6.10 -3.44 -7.64
N ILE A 386 -6.31 -4.76 -7.59
CA ILE A 386 -7.36 -5.36 -6.77
C ILE A 386 -7.01 -5.37 -5.28
N ASP A 387 -5.72 -5.29 -4.96
CA ASP A 387 -5.17 -5.22 -3.59
C ASP A 387 -4.72 -3.82 -3.19
N GLY A 388 -5.09 -2.78 -3.99
CA GLY A 388 -4.67 -1.41 -3.75
C GLY A 388 -5.05 -0.91 -2.36
N ASP A 389 -4.06 -0.45 -1.59
CA ASP A 389 -4.18 0.07 -0.23
C ASP A 389 -3.38 1.36 -0.12
N CYS A 390 -4.06 2.50 0.07
CA CYS A 390 -3.44 3.83 0.04
C CYS A 390 -2.23 3.95 0.98
N PRO A 391 -2.30 3.59 2.28
CA PRO A 391 -1.15 3.65 3.16
C PRO A 391 0.09 2.86 2.67
N ILE A 392 -0.14 1.75 1.99
CA ILE A 392 0.93 0.89 1.49
C ILE A 392 1.43 1.39 0.14
N ASP A 393 0.53 1.70 -0.76
CA ASP A 393 0.83 2.04 -2.15
C ASP A 393 1.52 3.40 -2.26
N HIS A 394 0.90 4.46 -1.75
CA HIS A 394 1.42 5.82 -1.84
C HIS A 394 2.79 5.97 -1.20
N TYR A 395 2.97 5.39 0.00
CA TYR A 395 4.27 5.40 0.62
C TYR A 395 5.34 4.68 -0.21
N GLN A 396 5.01 3.55 -0.83
CA GLN A 396 5.96 2.84 -1.68
C GLN A 396 6.25 3.61 -2.98
N TRP A 397 5.26 4.29 -3.58
CA TRP A 397 5.48 5.19 -4.71
C TRP A 397 6.43 6.33 -4.36
N ALA A 398 6.16 7.05 -3.29
CA ALA A 398 7.04 8.11 -2.79
C ALA A 398 8.45 7.58 -2.46
N GLN A 399 8.54 6.34 -1.94
CA GLN A 399 9.83 5.69 -1.69
C GLN A 399 10.58 5.35 -2.98
N GLN A 400 9.92 4.84 -4.02
CA GLN A 400 10.55 4.58 -5.32
C GLN A 400 10.98 5.86 -6.03
N ALA A 401 10.22 6.91 -5.88
CA ALA A 401 10.54 8.25 -6.38
C ALA A 401 11.73 8.91 -5.63
N GLY A 402 12.09 8.39 -4.46
CA GLY A 402 13.19 8.92 -3.65
C GLY A 402 12.82 10.13 -2.80
N VAL A 403 11.53 10.40 -2.59
CA VAL A 403 11.02 11.60 -1.90
C VAL A 403 10.62 11.39 -0.44
N THR A 404 10.90 10.23 0.13
CA THR A 404 10.61 9.89 1.54
C THR A 404 11.84 9.70 2.41
N HIS A 405 13.01 9.47 1.82
CA HIS A 405 14.25 9.20 2.54
C HIS A 405 15.38 9.99 1.92
N CYS A 406 15.90 10.96 2.61
CA CYS A 406 16.85 11.89 2.03
C CYS A 406 18.26 11.80 2.58
N LEU A 407 18.47 11.08 3.65
CA LEU A 407 19.71 11.18 4.42
C LEU A 407 20.84 10.28 3.91
N ASN A 408 20.60 9.48 2.86
CA ASN A 408 21.63 8.59 2.39
C ASN A 408 21.50 8.33 0.89
N LYS A 409 22.59 8.49 0.12
CA LYS A 409 22.63 8.23 -1.34
C LYS A 409 22.14 6.83 -1.74
N ALA A 410 22.17 5.88 -0.82
CA ALA A 410 21.71 4.50 -1.06
C ALA A 410 20.20 4.33 -1.24
N TRP A 411 19.41 5.36 -1.01
CA TRP A 411 17.94 5.28 -0.99
C TRP A 411 17.28 5.44 -2.36
N ILE A 412 17.94 6.04 -3.34
CA ILE A 412 17.42 6.07 -4.71
C ILE A 412 17.96 4.86 -5.44
N ARG A 413 17.04 4.01 -5.85
CA ARG A 413 17.33 2.94 -6.78
C ARG A 413 16.71 3.29 -8.12
N ILE A 414 17.48 3.95 -8.95
CA ILE A 414 17.14 4.08 -10.36
C ILE A 414 17.44 2.72 -10.99
N TYR A 415 16.41 1.95 -11.23
CA TYR A 415 16.55 0.62 -11.83
C TYR A 415 16.93 0.73 -13.29
N ASN A 416 17.88 -0.10 -13.73
CA ASN A 416 18.16 -0.29 -15.15
C ASN A 416 17.02 -1.14 -15.75
N PRO A 417 16.24 -0.63 -16.72
CA PRO A 417 15.14 -1.36 -17.36
C PRO A 417 15.57 -2.25 -18.54
N GLU A 418 16.85 -2.23 -18.90
CA GLU A 418 17.44 -2.96 -20.00
C GLU A 418 17.75 -4.43 -19.61
N GLN A 419 18.78 -5.03 -20.21
CA GLN A 419 19.11 -6.45 -20.03
C GLN A 419 19.32 -6.83 -18.54
N GLU A 420 19.84 -5.94 -17.71
CA GLU A 420 19.98 -6.19 -16.27
C GLU A 420 18.64 -6.51 -15.58
N ALA A 421 17.54 -5.87 -16.01
CA ALA A 421 16.22 -6.16 -15.47
C ALA A 421 15.72 -7.55 -15.93
N ILE A 422 15.95 -7.90 -17.19
CA ILE A 422 15.62 -9.22 -17.75
C ILE A 422 16.36 -10.30 -16.99
N ASP A 423 17.68 -10.19 -16.90
CA ASP A 423 18.55 -11.19 -16.24
C ASP A 423 18.15 -11.42 -14.77
N ARG A 424 17.72 -10.36 -14.08
CA ARG A 424 17.35 -10.41 -12.66
C ARG A 424 15.91 -10.81 -12.38
N CYS A 425 14.99 -10.55 -13.30
CA CYS A 425 13.56 -10.72 -13.05
C CYS A 425 12.88 -11.73 -13.96
N ASP A 426 13.35 -11.84 -15.21
CA ASP A 426 12.76 -12.72 -16.23
C ASP A 426 13.82 -13.38 -17.12
N PRO A 427 14.81 -14.08 -16.53
CA PRO A 427 15.97 -14.63 -17.27
C PRO A 427 15.59 -15.63 -18.36
N GLN A 428 14.36 -16.12 -18.38
CA GLN A 428 13.84 -17.01 -19.41
C GLN A 428 12.89 -16.28 -20.40
N GLY A 429 12.70 -14.97 -20.25
CA GLY A 429 11.81 -14.17 -21.08
C GLY A 429 10.31 -14.49 -20.96
N LYS A 430 9.91 -15.35 -20.03
CA LYS A 430 8.53 -15.85 -19.90
C LYS A 430 7.50 -14.74 -19.63
N PHE A 431 7.87 -13.80 -18.80
CA PHE A 431 6.97 -12.69 -18.44
C PHE A 431 6.85 -11.72 -19.62
N VAL A 432 7.98 -11.31 -20.21
CA VAL A 432 7.97 -10.43 -21.39
C VAL A 432 7.25 -11.08 -22.55
N HIS A 433 7.55 -12.32 -22.92
CA HIS A 433 6.90 -13.03 -24.02
C HIS A 433 5.38 -13.20 -23.83
N ARG A 434 4.92 -13.30 -22.59
CA ARG A 434 3.50 -13.38 -22.29
C ARG A 434 2.78 -12.06 -22.56
N TRP A 435 3.36 -10.94 -22.11
CA TRP A 435 2.69 -9.65 -22.08
C TRP A 435 3.05 -8.74 -23.27
N VAL A 436 4.16 -9.06 -23.98
CA VAL A 436 4.62 -8.37 -25.18
C VAL A 436 4.75 -9.40 -26.30
N PRO A 437 3.62 -9.86 -26.87
CA PRO A 437 3.62 -10.93 -27.87
C PRO A 437 4.41 -10.60 -29.13
N GLU A 438 4.61 -9.32 -29.44
CA GLU A 438 5.44 -8.83 -30.56
C GLU A 438 6.89 -9.31 -30.47
N LEU A 439 7.38 -9.58 -29.24
CA LEU A 439 8.76 -9.97 -28.98
C LEU A 439 8.96 -11.48 -28.73
N ARG A 440 7.93 -12.32 -28.93
CA ARG A 440 8.01 -13.78 -28.63
C ARG A 440 9.07 -14.53 -29.41
N HIS A 441 9.46 -14.01 -30.57
CA HIS A 441 10.46 -14.64 -31.41
C HIS A 441 11.90 -14.32 -31.00
N LEU A 442 12.10 -13.34 -30.09
CA LEU A 442 13.41 -12.96 -29.60
C LEU A 442 13.89 -13.89 -28.49
N LYS A 443 15.21 -14.08 -28.40
CA LYS A 443 15.83 -14.76 -27.26
C LYS A 443 15.85 -13.86 -26.03
N PRO A 444 15.91 -14.43 -24.80
CA PRO A 444 15.95 -13.64 -23.57
C PRO A 444 17.07 -12.57 -23.54
N GLU A 445 18.23 -12.88 -24.11
CA GLU A 445 19.39 -12.00 -24.16
C GLU A 445 19.19 -10.78 -25.08
N GLN A 446 18.10 -10.77 -25.86
CA GLN A 446 17.74 -9.69 -26.77
C GLN A 446 16.58 -8.84 -26.24
N LEU A 447 15.95 -9.24 -25.11
CA LEU A 447 14.75 -8.58 -24.57
C LEU A 447 15.05 -7.27 -23.85
N GLY A 448 16.27 -7.05 -23.38
CA GLY A 448 16.64 -5.81 -22.70
C GLY A 448 16.78 -4.61 -23.62
N THR A 449 17.31 -4.86 -24.83
CA THR A 449 17.48 -3.88 -25.91
C THR A 449 17.12 -4.54 -27.23
N PRO A 450 15.82 -4.71 -27.50
CA PRO A 450 15.38 -5.44 -28.67
C PRO A 450 15.80 -4.72 -29.97
N PRO A 451 16.13 -5.47 -31.05
CA PRO A 451 16.29 -4.87 -32.36
C PRO A 451 14.95 -4.28 -32.83
N LYS A 452 14.98 -3.52 -33.92
CA LYS A 452 13.73 -3.00 -34.48
C LYS A 452 12.79 -4.15 -34.88
N VAL A 453 11.65 -4.22 -34.18
CA VAL A 453 10.61 -5.24 -34.39
C VAL A 453 9.35 -4.55 -34.93
N LYS A 454 8.72 -5.13 -35.94
CA LYS A 454 7.47 -4.62 -36.49
C LYS A 454 6.37 -4.67 -35.43
N GLY A 455 5.70 -3.56 -35.17
CA GLY A 455 4.62 -3.46 -34.18
C GLY A 455 5.08 -3.22 -32.73
N TYR A 456 6.39 -3.12 -32.48
CA TYR A 456 6.92 -2.74 -31.19
C TYR A 456 7.65 -1.39 -31.27
N PRO A 457 7.41 -0.44 -30.34
CA PRO A 457 7.98 0.91 -30.42
C PRO A 457 9.50 0.92 -30.13
N ALA A 458 10.16 1.95 -30.64
CA ALA A 458 11.51 2.30 -30.20
C ALA A 458 11.48 2.86 -28.77
N PRO A 459 12.60 2.79 -28.02
CA PRO A 459 12.70 3.39 -26.69
C PRO A 459 12.36 4.89 -26.71
N ILE A 460 11.46 5.33 -25.82
CA ILE A 460 11.01 6.74 -25.72
C ILE A 460 12.05 7.67 -25.10
N LEU A 461 13.08 7.13 -24.49
CA LEU A 461 14.19 7.88 -23.86
C LEU A 461 15.48 7.05 -23.89
N ASN A 462 16.62 7.72 -23.64
CA ASN A 462 17.89 7.06 -23.41
C ASN A 462 18.08 6.83 -21.91
N TYR A 463 18.28 5.58 -21.49
CA TYR A 463 18.42 5.23 -20.07
C TYR A 463 19.60 5.92 -19.39
N ALA A 464 20.78 5.95 -20.02
CA ALA A 464 21.99 6.48 -19.40
C ALA A 464 21.86 7.99 -19.15
N GLU A 465 21.33 8.74 -20.12
CA GLU A 465 21.08 10.17 -20.02
C GLU A 465 20.00 10.49 -18.99
N ALA A 466 18.86 9.79 -19.04
CA ALA A 466 17.76 9.98 -18.09
C ALA A 466 18.20 9.69 -16.64
N ARG A 467 18.97 8.63 -16.45
CA ARG A 467 19.55 8.26 -15.15
C ARG A 467 20.51 9.32 -14.62
N ALA A 468 21.41 9.82 -15.47
CA ALA A 468 22.37 10.87 -15.09
C ALA A 468 21.66 12.17 -14.70
N ARG A 469 20.67 12.59 -15.52
CA ARG A 469 19.81 13.75 -15.27
C ARG A 469 19.10 13.63 -13.92
N ARG A 470 18.44 12.49 -13.66
CA ARG A 470 17.71 12.29 -12.40
C ARG A 470 18.63 12.26 -11.18
N ALA A 471 19.80 11.66 -11.30
CA ALA A 471 20.77 11.59 -10.21
C ALA A 471 21.25 13.00 -9.79
N ALA A 472 21.60 13.85 -10.77
CA ALA A 472 21.98 15.23 -10.52
C ALA A 472 20.86 16.03 -9.85
N LEU A 473 19.64 15.93 -10.38
CA LEU A 473 18.46 16.63 -9.86
C LEU A 473 18.12 16.24 -8.41
N ILE A 474 18.19 14.98 -8.09
CA ILE A 474 17.94 14.49 -6.73
C ILE A 474 19.05 14.92 -5.76
N ASP A 475 20.30 14.97 -6.20
CA ASP A 475 21.41 15.43 -5.35
C ASP A 475 21.19 16.91 -4.99
N GLU A 476 20.71 17.77 -5.91
CA GLU A 476 20.34 19.16 -5.64
C GLU A 476 19.16 19.29 -4.67
N LEU A 477 18.03 18.63 -4.96
CA LEU A 477 16.84 18.68 -4.12
C LEU A 477 17.10 18.19 -2.68
N ARG A 478 18.06 17.30 -2.51
CA ARG A 478 18.46 16.77 -1.21
C ARG A 478 19.48 17.61 -0.47
N PHE A 479 20.17 18.47 -1.17
CA PHE A 479 21.24 19.26 -0.58
C PHE A 479 20.74 20.03 0.64
N GLU A 480 19.65 20.77 0.48
CA GLU A 480 19.02 21.52 1.57
C GLU A 480 18.62 20.62 2.74
N ILE A 481 17.99 19.46 2.45
CA ILE A 481 17.51 18.54 3.48
C ILE A 481 18.67 17.92 4.27
N ILE A 482 19.76 17.55 3.57
CA ILE A 482 20.94 16.92 4.19
C ILE A 482 21.71 17.91 5.07
N HIS A 483 21.72 19.19 4.70
CA HIS A 483 22.50 20.22 5.37
C HIS A 483 21.66 21.08 6.33
N ALA A 484 20.35 20.90 6.38
CA ALA A 484 19.47 21.61 7.28
C ALA A 484 19.88 21.37 8.75
N PRO A 485 20.12 22.42 9.53
CA PRO A 485 20.40 22.28 10.97
C PRO A 485 19.18 21.75 11.73
N ASN A 486 17.98 22.05 11.24
CA ASN A 486 16.72 21.49 11.69
C ASN A 486 15.89 21.08 10.47
N ILE A 487 15.51 19.80 10.40
CA ILE A 487 14.75 19.24 9.27
C ILE A 487 13.24 19.50 9.40
N GLU A 488 12.74 19.80 10.59
CA GLU A 488 11.31 19.95 10.87
C GLU A 488 10.58 20.97 9.97
N PRO A 489 11.14 22.16 9.68
CA PRO A 489 10.51 23.11 8.76
C PRO A 489 10.38 22.62 7.31
N LEU A 490 11.21 21.63 6.92
CA LEU A 490 11.21 21.06 5.57
C LEU A 490 10.23 19.91 5.43
N ILE A 491 9.56 19.48 6.49
CA ILE A 491 8.57 18.41 6.42
C ILE A 491 7.25 19.00 5.94
N THR A 492 6.70 18.39 4.89
CA THR A 492 5.40 18.81 4.35
C THR A 492 4.31 18.61 5.39
N ARG A 493 3.35 19.50 5.38
CA ARG A 493 2.11 19.42 6.16
C ARG A 493 0.97 18.99 5.26
N LEU A 494 -0.18 18.66 5.83
CA LEU A 494 -1.38 18.49 5.05
C LEU A 494 -1.70 19.80 4.32
N PRO A 495 -2.09 19.75 3.05
CA PRO A 495 -2.49 20.95 2.33
C PRO A 495 -3.78 21.51 2.93
N GLU A 496 -3.95 22.82 2.85
CA GLU A 496 -5.22 23.49 3.17
C GLU A 496 -6.35 22.99 2.26
N ASP A 497 -6.00 22.69 1.01
CA ASP A 497 -6.83 21.98 0.05
C ASP A 497 -6.23 20.59 -0.20
N VAL A 498 -6.99 19.54 0.06
CA VAL A 498 -6.54 18.15 -0.14
C VAL A 498 -6.70 17.65 -1.56
N THR A 499 -6.95 18.53 -2.52
CA THR A 499 -7.00 18.15 -3.93
C THR A 499 -5.59 17.96 -4.48
N PRO A 500 -5.08 16.73 -4.66
CA PRO A 500 -3.67 16.51 -4.99
C PRO A 500 -3.30 17.01 -6.40
N PHE A 501 -4.26 17.02 -7.33
CA PHE A 501 -4.06 17.39 -8.73
C PHE A 501 -5.06 18.44 -9.24
N GLY A 502 -5.79 19.10 -8.34
CA GLY A 502 -6.89 19.99 -8.70
C GLY A 502 -8.24 19.28 -8.79
N ALA A 503 -9.29 20.06 -8.90
CA ALA A 503 -10.68 19.61 -8.86
C ALA A 503 -11.05 18.62 -9.97
N ASP A 504 -10.34 18.64 -11.10
CA ASP A 504 -10.67 17.86 -12.30
C ASP A 504 -10.48 16.36 -12.14
N LEU A 505 -9.68 15.94 -11.15
CA LEU A 505 -9.41 14.52 -10.89
C LEU A 505 -10.44 13.86 -9.97
N PHE A 506 -11.27 14.65 -9.32
CA PHE A 506 -12.31 14.15 -8.43
C PHE A 506 -13.69 14.45 -9.01
N PRO A 507 -14.62 13.49 -9.00
CA PRO A 507 -16.01 13.76 -9.36
C PRO A 507 -16.56 14.93 -8.55
N SER A 508 -17.36 15.81 -9.19
CA SER A 508 -17.88 17.03 -8.57
C SER A 508 -18.76 16.79 -7.33
N ASP A 509 -19.27 15.58 -7.17
CA ASP A 509 -20.05 15.15 -6.01
C ASP A 509 -19.20 14.62 -4.84
N VAL A 510 -17.90 14.46 -5.04
CA VAL A 510 -16.94 14.08 -4.00
C VAL A 510 -16.23 15.34 -3.48
N ARG A 511 -16.92 16.08 -2.65
CA ARG A 511 -16.48 17.41 -2.17
C ARG A 511 -15.54 17.38 -0.96
N TRP A 512 -15.20 16.20 -0.44
CA TRP A 512 -14.34 16.11 0.73
C TRP A 512 -12.94 16.74 0.51
N ALA A 513 -12.47 16.73 -0.72
CA ALA A 513 -11.19 17.34 -1.11
C ALA A 513 -11.19 18.87 -1.02
N GLN A 514 -12.36 19.49 -0.95
CA GLN A 514 -12.54 20.94 -0.84
C GLN A 514 -12.81 21.39 0.61
N GLN A 515 -12.71 20.50 1.58
CA GLN A 515 -12.92 20.84 2.97
C GLN A 515 -11.69 21.54 3.55
N PRO A 516 -11.87 22.53 4.43
CA PRO A 516 -10.77 23.11 5.19
C PRO A 516 -9.99 22.04 5.96
N ILE A 517 -8.70 22.28 6.17
CA ILE A 517 -7.82 21.33 6.82
C ILE A 517 -8.29 20.96 8.24
N GLU A 518 -8.91 21.89 8.95
CA GLU A 518 -9.49 21.68 10.28
C GLU A 518 -10.62 20.65 10.26
N ALA A 519 -11.36 20.58 9.16
CA ALA A 519 -12.41 19.58 8.97
C ALA A 519 -11.86 18.19 8.59
N LEU A 520 -10.58 18.10 8.23
CA LEU A 520 -9.91 16.86 7.82
C LEU A 520 -9.38 16.06 9.00
N TYR A 521 -9.27 16.67 10.16
CA TYR A 521 -8.74 16.01 11.35
C TYR A 521 -9.86 15.68 12.32
N PRO A 522 -10.15 14.40 12.48
CA PRO A 522 -10.93 13.96 13.62
C PRO A 522 -10.19 14.21 14.92
N THR A 523 -10.96 14.42 15.97
CA THR A 523 -10.50 14.44 17.35
C THR A 523 -9.69 13.19 17.76
N ALA A 524 -9.77 12.10 17.01
CA ALA A 524 -8.94 10.90 17.21
C ALA A 524 -7.54 10.99 16.58
N LEU A 525 -7.31 11.97 15.71
CA LEU A 525 -6.00 12.44 15.27
C LEU A 525 -6.00 13.94 15.51
N ASP A 526 -5.90 14.24 16.74
CA ASP A 526 -5.63 15.54 17.23
C ASP A 526 -4.40 16.10 16.51
N LEU A 527 -4.58 17.19 15.74
CA LEU A 527 -3.48 17.93 15.14
C LEU A 527 -2.49 18.34 16.20
N ASP A 528 -2.97 18.72 17.40
CA ASP A 528 -2.13 19.00 18.57
C ASP A 528 -1.28 17.79 18.95
N SER A 529 -1.73 16.57 18.68
CA SER A 529 -0.90 15.38 18.92
C SER A 529 0.22 15.23 17.92
N LEU A 530 0.07 15.74 16.69
CA LEU A 530 1.13 15.78 15.69
C LEU A 530 2.18 16.85 16.00
N GLU A 531 1.82 17.87 16.73
CA GLU A 531 2.71 18.96 17.16
C GLU A 531 3.32 18.72 18.55
N LYS A 532 2.95 17.66 19.25
CA LYS A 532 3.58 17.31 20.53
C LYS A 532 5.07 17.00 20.37
N PRO A 533 5.94 17.47 21.30
CA PRO A 533 7.38 17.27 21.18
C PRO A 533 7.80 15.80 21.01
N GLU A 534 7.12 14.86 21.69
CA GLU A 534 7.40 13.43 21.59
C GLU A 534 7.08 12.89 20.21
N PHE A 535 6.01 13.38 19.59
CA PHE A 535 5.61 12.99 18.23
C PHE A 535 6.57 13.54 17.21
N GLN A 536 6.99 14.79 17.36
CA GLN A 536 7.97 15.41 16.49
C GLN A 536 9.34 14.77 16.63
N MET A 537 9.77 14.42 17.85
CA MET A 537 10.99 13.65 18.07
C MET A 537 10.95 12.29 17.36
N LEU A 538 9.84 11.57 17.48
CA LEU A 538 9.67 10.28 16.81
C LEU A 538 9.64 10.44 15.29
N ARG A 539 8.94 11.45 14.78
CA ARG A 539 8.87 11.83 13.38
C ARG A 539 10.25 12.20 12.83
N THR A 540 10.98 13.08 13.51
CA THR A 540 12.35 13.47 13.17
C THR A 540 13.28 12.25 13.21
N TRP A 541 13.13 11.38 14.20
CA TRP A 541 13.91 10.17 14.28
C TRP A 541 13.66 9.22 13.10
N PHE A 542 12.41 9.01 12.70
CA PHE A 542 12.06 8.18 11.54
C PHE A 542 12.62 8.75 10.25
N ILE A 543 12.61 10.05 10.11
CA ILE A 543 13.13 10.77 8.97
C ILE A 543 14.65 10.66 8.95
N ALA A 544 15.32 10.99 10.06
CA ALA A 544 16.78 10.99 10.19
C ALA A 544 17.42 9.61 10.00
N HIS A 545 16.71 8.54 10.36
CA HIS A 545 17.21 7.17 10.24
C HIS A 545 16.68 6.44 9.00
N GLY A 546 16.10 7.14 8.05
CA GLY A 546 15.54 6.60 6.81
C GLY A 546 14.23 5.87 7.05
N SER A 547 14.14 4.59 6.76
CA SER A 547 12.95 3.79 7.02
C SER A 547 12.88 3.35 8.48
N TRP A 548 11.80 3.68 9.21
CA TRP A 548 11.57 3.08 10.52
C TRP A 548 11.34 1.57 10.46
N LEU A 549 11.21 1.02 9.24
CA LEU A 549 11.21 -0.40 8.95
C LEU A 549 12.62 -0.98 8.88
N GLU A 550 13.69 -0.16 8.86
CA GLU A 550 15.06 -0.66 8.81
C GLU A 550 15.63 -0.96 10.19
N ASN A 551 16.37 -2.05 10.24
CA ASN A 551 17.04 -2.46 11.47
C ASN A 551 18.38 -1.71 11.62
N PRO A 552 18.55 -0.87 12.67
CA PRO A 552 19.82 -0.15 12.91
C PRO A 552 21.06 -1.06 12.95
N LYS A 553 20.91 -2.31 13.41
CA LYS A 553 21.98 -3.29 13.40
C LYS A 553 22.44 -3.68 11.98
N ARG A 554 21.53 -3.67 10.98
CA ARG A 554 21.91 -3.92 9.58
C ARG A 554 22.76 -2.79 9.01
N GLN A 555 22.51 -1.55 9.40
CA GLN A 555 23.33 -0.41 8.98
C GLN A 555 24.74 -0.48 9.58
N GLN A 556 24.87 -0.88 10.84
CA GLN A 556 26.19 -1.08 11.46
C GLN A 556 26.97 -2.23 10.79
N ILE A 557 26.31 -3.35 10.51
CA ILE A 557 26.90 -4.48 9.79
C ILE A 557 27.30 -4.09 8.35
N ALA A 558 26.47 -3.32 7.65
CA ALA A 558 26.77 -2.83 6.31
C ALA A 558 27.95 -1.84 6.32
N LYS A 559 28.02 -0.94 7.31
CA LYS A 559 29.14 -0.02 7.50
C LYS A 559 30.43 -0.77 7.84
N GLN A 560 30.36 -1.81 8.68
CA GLN A 560 31.53 -2.65 8.99
C GLN A 560 32.01 -3.44 7.78
N LYS A 561 31.12 -4.07 7.01
CA LYS A 561 31.47 -4.78 5.77
C LYS A 561 32.06 -3.84 4.70
N ASN A 562 31.55 -2.62 4.57
CA ASN A 562 32.10 -1.63 3.65
C ASN A 562 33.46 -1.09 4.10
N ARG A 563 33.69 -0.93 5.42
CA ARG A 563 35.01 -0.61 5.96
C ARG A 563 36.03 -1.74 5.73
N GLN A 564 35.58 -2.99 5.88
CA GLN A 564 36.43 -4.15 5.67
C GLN A 564 36.81 -4.29 4.19
N LYS A 565 35.85 -4.17 3.26
CA LYS A 565 36.13 -4.17 1.82
C LYS A 565 37.02 -3.01 1.37
N ARG A 566 36.96 -1.83 2.03
CA ARG A 566 37.86 -0.71 1.73
C ARG A 566 39.28 -1.01 2.22
N LYS A 567 39.44 -1.65 3.40
CA LYS A 567 40.73 -2.06 3.90
C LYS A 567 41.37 -3.15 3.03
N GLU A 568 40.60 -4.14 2.59
CA GLU A 568 41.03 -5.20 1.66
C GLU A 568 41.49 -4.61 0.33
N LYS A 569 40.71 -3.67 -0.29
CA LYS A 569 41.14 -2.99 -1.51
C LYS A 569 42.37 -2.10 -1.33
N GLN A 570 42.58 -1.50 -0.16
CA GLN A 570 43.80 -0.74 0.12
C GLN A 570 45.00 -1.64 0.31
N HIS A 571 44.81 -2.85 0.86
CA HIS A 571 45.87 -3.84 1.04
C HIS A 571 46.29 -4.47 -0.30
N ASP A 572 45.30 -4.80 -1.14
CA ASP A 572 45.56 -5.29 -2.51
C ASP A 572 46.22 -4.25 -3.41
N GLY A 573 45.84 -2.97 -3.26
CA GLY A 573 46.44 -1.84 -3.97
C GLY A 573 47.90 -1.55 -3.51
N GLN A 574 48.25 -1.83 -2.25
CA GLN A 574 49.62 -1.71 -1.76
C GLN A 574 50.50 -2.88 -2.18
N LEU A 575 49.93 -4.08 -2.29
CA LEU A 575 50.65 -5.25 -2.79
C LEU A 575 50.95 -5.16 -4.30
N SER A 576 50.10 -4.51 -5.09
CA SER A 576 50.32 -4.26 -6.52
C SER A 576 51.31 -3.14 -6.84
N LEU A 577 51.68 -2.31 -5.85
CA LEU A 577 52.72 -1.28 -5.98
C LEU A 577 54.12 -1.77 -5.51
N LEU A 578 54.21 -3.00 -4.98
CA LEU A 578 55.44 -3.60 -4.50
C LEU A 578 55.86 -4.81 -5.35
N SER A 579 55.13 -5.13 -6.41
CA SER A 579 55.47 -6.08 -7.48
C SER A 579 55.76 -5.31 -8.77
#